data_585c806b77f5cd9dae457eacf4a47e22
#
_entry.id   585c806b77f5cd9dae457eacf4a47e22
#
_cell.length_a   1.000
_cell.length_b   1.000
_cell.length_c   1.000
_cell.angle_alpha   90.00
_cell.angle_beta   90.00
_cell.angle_gamma   90.00
#
_symmetry.space_group_name_H-M   'P 1'
#
loop_
_entity.id
_entity.type
_entity.pdbx_description
1 polymer ?
#
loop_
_entity_poly.entity_id
_entity_poly.type
_entity_poly.pdbx_seq_one_letter_code
_entity_poly.pdbx_strand_id
1 'polypeptide(L)'
;MKQGVTNMQNILIVVDMQNDFIDGALGTKEAAAIVPKVEEKIRNFDGKVFFTRDTHETYYLETQEGKNLPVPHCIRGTDGWQIREELDALRKTEPIDKETFGSIDLAGELTMIDEDEGIGSITLVGLCTDICVISNALLIKASLPEVPICVDATCCAGVTPESHENVLKAMEACQIRIIR
;
A
#
# COMPACT_ATOMS: atom_id res chain seq x y z
N MET A 1 13.32 2.63 32.51
CA MET A 1 12.09 1.89 32.89
C MET A 1 10.91 2.65 32.27
N LYS A 2 10.43 2.23 31.10
CA LYS A 2 9.18 2.76 30.51
C LYS A 2 8.03 2.09 31.26
N GLN A 3 7.45 2.76 32.24
CA GLN A 3 6.16 2.40 32.83
C GLN A 3 5.09 3.14 32.06
N GLY A 4 4.26 2.42 31.38
CA GLY A 4 3.02 2.85 30.75
C GLY A 4 2.68 1.81 29.69
N VAL A 5 1.64 1.01 29.92
CA VAL A 5 1.01 0.24 28.86
C VAL A 5 0.36 1.27 27.94
N THR A 6 1.14 1.87 27.07
CA THR A 6 0.59 2.58 25.92
C THR A 6 -0.06 1.51 25.05
N ASN A 7 -1.32 1.67 24.79
CA ASN A 7 -2.08 0.83 23.89
C ASN A 7 -1.48 1.04 22.49
N MET A 8 -0.49 0.21 22.12
CA MET A 8 0.20 0.32 20.82
C MET A 8 -0.82 0.27 19.69
N GLN A 9 -0.67 1.16 18.72
CA GLN A 9 -1.59 1.26 17.57
C GLN A 9 -1.32 0.13 16.56
N ASN A 10 -2.39 -0.48 16.05
CA ASN A 10 -2.29 -1.27 14.82
C ASN A 10 -2.50 -0.36 13.62
N ILE A 11 -1.76 -0.60 12.56
CA ILE A 11 -1.81 0.19 11.33
C ILE A 11 -2.20 -0.69 10.15
N LEU A 12 -3.16 -0.23 9.36
CA LEU A 12 -3.48 -0.79 8.04
C LEU A 12 -3.04 0.22 6.97
N ILE A 13 -2.30 -0.26 5.98
CA ILE A 13 -1.89 0.54 4.83
C ILE A 13 -2.58 -0.02 3.59
N VAL A 14 -3.42 0.79 2.98
CA VAL A 14 -4.14 0.51 1.73
C VAL A 14 -3.32 1.14 0.61
N VAL A 15 -2.61 0.29 -0.13
CA VAL A 15 -1.64 0.72 -1.15
C VAL A 15 -2.33 0.86 -2.49
N ASP A 16 -2.37 2.07 -3.03
CA ASP A 16 -2.67 2.44 -4.43
C ASP A 16 -3.94 1.77 -5.00
N MET A 17 -5.02 1.72 -4.22
CA MET A 17 -6.30 1.17 -4.68
C MET A 17 -7.04 2.17 -5.57
N GLN A 18 -6.39 2.55 -6.69
CA GLN A 18 -6.82 3.57 -7.65
C GLN A 18 -7.49 2.94 -8.89
N ASN A 19 -8.34 3.72 -9.56
CA ASN A 19 -9.11 3.23 -10.71
C ASN A 19 -8.21 2.70 -11.83
N ASP A 20 -7.08 3.36 -12.14
CA ASP A 20 -6.18 2.91 -13.21
C ASP A 20 -5.56 1.54 -12.93
N PHE A 21 -5.31 1.17 -11.68
CA PHE A 21 -4.79 -0.13 -11.29
C PHE A 21 -5.87 -1.21 -11.12
N ILE A 22 -7.12 -0.82 -10.90
CA ILE A 22 -8.22 -1.77 -10.66
C ILE A 22 -8.83 -2.24 -11.97
N ASP A 23 -9.34 -1.33 -12.79
CA ASP A 23 -10.02 -1.62 -14.06
C ASP A 23 -9.74 -0.58 -15.16
N GLY A 24 -8.85 0.41 -14.90
CA GLY A 24 -8.41 1.42 -15.86
C GLY A 24 -7.20 1.00 -16.69
N ALA A 25 -6.27 1.92 -16.93
CA ALA A 25 -5.14 1.77 -17.87
C ALA A 25 -4.25 0.54 -17.60
N LEU A 26 -4.06 0.17 -16.35
CA LEU A 26 -3.26 -0.99 -15.89
C LEU A 26 -4.11 -2.01 -15.11
N GLY A 27 -5.43 -1.95 -15.26
CA GLY A 27 -6.36 -2.79 -14.53
C GLY A 27 -6.24 -4.27 -14.87
N THR A 28 -6.52 -5.13 -13.88
CA THR A 28 -6.58 -6.59 -14.04
C THR A 28 -7.84 -7.15 -13.37
N LYS A 29 -8.26 -8.34 -13.79
CA LYS A 29 -9.39 -9.04 -13.14
C LYS A 29 -9.07 -9.40 -11.68
N GLU A 30 -7.82 -9.69 -11.38
CA GLU A 30 -7.33 -9.98 -10.04
C GLU A 30 -7.41 -8.73 -9.15
N ALA A 31 -7.02 -7.56 -9.68
CA ALA A 31 -7.12 -6.28 -8.98
C ALA A 31 -8.59 -5.91 -8.67
N ALA A 32 -9.48 -6.07 -9.65
CA ALA A 32 -10.91 -5.86 -9.43
C ALA A 32 -11.49 -6.82 -8.37
N ALA A 33 -11.04 -8.07 -8.34
CA ALA A 33 -11.54 -9.09 -7.43
C ALA A 33 -11.17 -8.86 -5.95
N ILE A 34 -10.13 -8.08 -5.66
CA ILE A 34 -9.75 -7.78 -4.26
C ILE A 34 -10.50 -6.59 -3.67
N VAL A 35 -11.12 -5.72 -4.47
CA VAL A 35 -11.80 -4.51 -3.97
C VAL A 35 -12.76 -4.80 -2.81
N PRO A 36 -13.73 -5.75 -2.92
CA PRO A 36 -14.63 -6.05 -1.81
C PRO A 36 -13.93 -6.63 -0.58
N LYS A 37 -12.82 -7.34 -0.76
CA LYS A 37 -12.03 -7.89 0.36
C LYS A 37 -11.27 -6.78 1.10
N VAL A 38 -10.71 -5.82 0.36
CA VAL A 38 -10.06 -4.64 0.93
C VAL A 38 -11.08 -3.79 1.67
N GLU A 39 -12.28 -3.59 1.09
CA GLU A 39 -13.38 -2.88 1.76
C GLU A 39 -13.75 -3.53 3.10
N GLU A 40 -13.96 -4.85 3.10
CA GLU A 40 -14.27 -5.61 4.32
C GLU A 40 -13.13 -5.51 5.34
N LYS A 41 -11.87 -5.59 4.88
CA LYS A 41 -10.69 -5.44 5.74
C LYS A 41 -10.65 -4.07 6.42
N ILE A 42 -10.89 -2.99 5.68
CA ILE A 42 -10.93 -1.63 6.23
C ILE A 42 -12.03 -1.47 7.27
N ARG A 43 -13.26 -1.95 6.95
CA ARG A 43 -14.41 -1.84 7.85
C ARG A 43 -14.23 -2.56 9.19
N ASN A 44 -13.52 -3.67 9.18
CA ASN A 44 -13.30 -4.53 10.35
C ASN A 44 -11.95 -4.28 11.04
N PHE A 45 -11.15 -3.33 10.56
CA PHE A 45 -9.82 -3.09 11.13
C PHE A 45 -9.92 -2.24 12.40
N ASP A 46 -9.33 -2.76 13.48
CA ASP A 46 -9.18 -2.05 14.75
C ASP A 46 -7.81 -1.38 14.81
N GLY A 47 -7.75 -0.11 14.43
CA GLY A 47 -6.54 0.69 14.36
C GLY A 47 -6.62 1.88 13.41
N LYS A 48 -5.48 2.49 13.11
CA LYS A 48 -5.36 3.59 12.14
C LYS A 48 -5.25 3.02 10.72
N VAL A 49 -5.90 3.67 9.75
CA VAL A 49 -5.85 3.26 8.34
C VAL A 49 -5.27 4.40 7.52
N PHE A 50 -4.19 4.10 6.79
CA PHE A 50 -3.55 4.99 5.84
C PHE A 50 -3.78 4.52 4.42
N PHE A 51 -3.89 5.45 3.50
CA PHE A 51 -3.96 5.19 2.07
C PHE A 51 -2.77 5.82 1.39
N THR A 52 -2.15 5.11 0.45
CA THR A 52 -1.24 5.70 -0.52
C THR A 52 -1.92 5.88 -1.85
N ARG A 53 -1.43 6.82 -2.63
CA ARG A 53 -1.92 7.11 -3.96
C ARG A 53 -0.74 7.40 -4.88
N ASP A 54 -0.52 6.51 -5.84
CA ASP A 54 0.47 6.72 -6.87
C ASP A 54 0.10 7.95 -7.70
N THR A 55 1.07 8.82 -7.97
CA THR A 55 0.76 10.13 -8.52
C THR A 55 1.83 10.54 -9.54
N HIS A 56 1.40 10.67 -10.78
CA HIS A 56 2.23 11.13 -11.89
C HIS A 56 1.71 12.45 -12.45
N GLU A 57 2.61 13.19 -13.10
CA GLU A 57 2.29 14.41 -13.80
C GLU A 57 2.11 14.17 -15.31
N THR A 58 1.59 15.14 -16.03
CA THR A 58 1.30 15.03 -17.47
C THR A 58 2.52 14.71 -18.33
N TYR A 59 3.74 14.96 -17.83
CA TYR A 59 5.00 14.61 -18.49
C TYR A 59 5.52 13.19 -18.12
N TYR A 60 4.66 12.31 -17.60
CA TYR A 60 5.02 10.95 -17.20
C TYR A 60 5.89 10.20 -18.21
N LEU A 61 5.58 10.28 -19.52
CA LEU A 61 6.34 9.62 -20.58
C LEU A 61 7.81 10.11 -20.72
N GLU A 62 8.14 11.24 -20.13
CA GLU A 62 9.50 11.77 -20.11
C GLU A 62 10.33 11.25 -18.94
N THR A 63 9.66 10.66 -17.94
CA THR A 63 10.30 10.08 -16.75
C THR A 63 11.00 8.76 -17.07
N GLN A 64 11.86 8.29 -16.16
CA GLN A 64 12.48 6.97 -16.29
C GLN A 64 11.42 5.86 -16.27
N GLU A 65 10.43 5.97 -15.41
CA GLU A 65 9.34 5.02 -15.31
C GLU A 65 8.51 4.98 -16.60
N GLY A 66 8.10 6.14 -17.11
CA GLY A 66 7.34 6.23 -18.35
C GLY A 66 8.09 5.73 -19.59
N LYS A 67 9.44 5.76 -19.58
CA LYS A 67 10.24 5.14 -20.65
C LYS A 67 10.27 3.62 -20.56
N ASN A 68 10.19 3.07 -19.35
CA ASN A 68 10.15 1.62 -19.13
C ASN A 68 8.73 1.05 -19.27
N LEU A 69 7.72 1.79 -18.86
CA LEU A 69 6.29 1.46 -18.96
C LEU A 69 5.56 2.61 -19.67
N PRO A 70 5.50 2.65 -21.01
CA PRO A 70 4.93 3.78 -21.76
C PRO A 70 3.39 3.76 -21.79
N VAL A 71 2.78 3.61 -20.61
CA VAL A 71 1.34 3.63 -20.39
C VAL A 71 1.04 4.71 -19.35
N PRO A 72 0.59 5.91 -19.75
CA PRO A 72 0.18 6.94 -18.80
C PRO A 72 -0.90 6.42 -17.87
N HIS A 73 -0.69 6.56 -16.58
CA HIS A 73 -1.60 6.12 -15.53
C HIS A 73 -1.47 7.02 -14.31
N CYS A 74 -2.45 7.02 -13.46
CA CYS A 74 -2.46 7.78 -12.20
C CYS A 74 -2.01 9.23 -12.37
N ILE A 75 -2.38 9.85 -13.49
CA ILE A 75 -2.05 11.27 -13.75
C ILE A 75 -2.91 12.14 -12.82
N ARG A 76 -2.27 12.99 -12.06
CA ARG A 76 -2.90 13.87 -11.07
C ARG A 76 -4.16 14.56 -11.63
N GLY A 77 -5.27 14.44 -10.90
CA GLY A 77 -6.55 15.05 -11.23
C GLY A 77 -7.40 14.29 -12.24
N THR A 78 -6.95 13.16 -12.78
CA THR A 78 -7.76 12.30 -13.64
C THR A 78 -8.61 11.33 -12.82
N ASP A 79 -9.63 10.75 -13.44
CA ASP A 79 -10.45 9.70 -12.82
C ASP A 79 -9.61 8.46 -12.47
N GLY A 80 -8.66 8.08 -13.32
CA GLY A 80 -7.75 6.97 -13.09
C GLY A 80 -6.87 7.11 -11.84
N TRP A 81 -6.52 8.35 -11.50
CA TRP A 81 -5.75 8.68 -10.30
C TRP A 81 -6.57 8.58 -9.00
N GLN A 82 -7.91 8.69 -9.08
CA GLN A 82 -8.74 8.62 -7.88
C GLN A 82 -8.70 7.24 -7.24
N ILE A 83 -8.71 7.22 -5.91
CA ILE A 83 -8.96 6.00 -5.16
C ILE A 83 -10.37 5.50 -5.49
N ARG A 84 -10.55 4.19 -5.59
CA ARG A 84 -11.85 3.58 -5.85
C ARG A 84 -12.89 4.10 -4.86
N GLU A 85 -14.03 4.57 -5.36
CA GLU A 85 -15.05 5.32 -4.62
C GLU A 85 -15.49 4.63 -3.33
N GLU A 86 -15.78 3.32 -3.38
CA GLU A 86 -16.23 2.57 -2.20
C GLU A 86 -15.16 2.45 -1.10
N LEU A 87 -13.89 2.55 -1.46
CA LEU A 87 -12.76 2.55 -0.52
C LEU A 87 -12.46 3.97 -0.03
N ASP A 88 -12.54 4.96 -0.93
CA ASP A 88 -12.35 6.38 -0.57
C ASP A 88 -13.38 6.86 0.44
N ALA A 89 -14.62 6.38 0.33
CA ALA A 89 -15.69 6.65 1.29
C ALA A 89 -15.39 6.17 2.72
N LEU A 90 -14.45 5.25 2.90
CA LEU A 90 -14.02 4.74 4.20
C LEU A 90 -12.80 5.45 4.78
N ARG A 91 -12.16 6.27 3.99
CA ARG A 91 -10.96 7.02 4.36
C ARG A 91 -11.29 8.10 5.40
N LYS A 92 -10.43 8.23 6.39
CA LYS A 92 -10.58 9.21 7.48
C LYS A 92 -9.51 10.31 7.46
N THR A 93 -8.43 10.11 6.69
CA THR A 93 -7.31 11.05 6.53
C THR A 93 -7.02 11.27 5.06
N GLU A 94 -6.30 12.33 4.72
CA GLU A 94 -5.84 12.53 3.36
C GLU A 94 -4.91 11.38 2.93
N PRO A 95 -4.98 10.91 1.67
CA PRO A 95 -4.06 9.91 1.18
C PRO A 95 -2.66 10.50 1.03
N ILE A 96 -1.66 9.66 1.19
CA ILE A 96 -0.25 10.03 0.97
C ILE A 96 0.04 9.85 -0.52
N ASP A 97 0.18 10.96 -1.24
CA ASP A 97 0.60 10.95 -2.62
C ASP A 97 2.08 10.58 -2.72
N LYS A 98 2.42 9.70 -3.64
CA LYS A 98 3.81 9.27 -3.87
C LYS A 98 4.13 9.27 -5.37
N GLU A 99 5.33 9.68 -5.72
CA GLU A 99 5.84 9.72 -7.10
C GLU A 99 6.74 8.51 -7.41
N THR A 100 6.85 7.57 -6.48
CA THR A 100 7.70 6.38 -6.56
C THR A 100 6.97 5.17 -5.97
N PHE A 101 7.44 3.95 -6.27
CA PHE A 101 6.78 2.72 -5.82
C PHE A 101 6.65 2.62 -4.30
N GLY A 102 7.71 2.94 -3.54
CA GLY A 102 7.66 3.09 -2.09
C GLY A 102 7.54 4.55 -1.68
N SER A 103 6.90 4.83 -0.54
CA SER A 103 6.71 6.18 -0.01
C SER A 103 7.62 6.44 1.18
N ILE A 104 8.59 7.34 0.99
CA ILE A 104 9.46 7.82 2.08
C ILE A 104 8.64 8.60 3.10
N ASP A 105 7.65 9.37 2.64
CA ASP A 105 6.79 10.17 3.52
C ASP A 105 5.95 9.28 4.43
N LEU A 106 5.38 8.18 3.89
CA LEU A 106 4.68 7.18 4.69
C LEU A 106 5.61 6.56 5.75
N ALA A 107 6.82 6.15 5.36
CA ALA A 107 7.77 5.57 6.28
C ALA A 107 8.19 6.56 7.39
N GLY A 108 8.34 7.84 7.03
CA GLY A 108 8.61 8.92 7.98
C GLY A 108 7.47 9.14 8.98
N GLU A 109 6.22 9.20 8.48
CA GLU A 109 5.03 9.36 9.32
C GLU A 109 4.87 8.18 10.30
N LEU A 110 5.07 6.95 9.81
CA LEU A 110 5.01 5.77 10.67
C LEU A 110 6.12 5.77 11.74
N THR A 111 7.32 6.25 11.41
CA THR A 111 8.41 6.38 12.38
C THR A 111 8.05 7.36 13.49
N MET A 112 7.44 8.50 13.14
CA MET A 112 6.97 9.47 14.13
C MET A 112 5.88 8.90 15.04
N ILE A 113 4.93 8.15 14.46
CA ILE A 113 3.87 7.50 15.25
C ILE A 113 4.46 6.46 16.21
N ASP A 114 5.46 5.67 15.78
CA ASP A 114 6.09 4.67 16.62
C ASP A 114 6.88 5.31 17.78
N GLU A 115 7.54 6.44 17.54
CA GLU A 115 8.24 7.19 18.58
C GLU A 115 7.28 7.80 19.63
N ASP A 116 6.13 8.29 19.20
CA ASP A 116 5.17 8.99 20.05
C ASP A 116 4.21 8.04 20.80
N GLU A 117 3.61 7.09 20.09
CA GLU A 117 2.51 6.25 20.60
C GLU A 117 2.90 4.75 20.67
N GLY A 118 3.87 4.32 19.85
CA GLY A 118 4.23 2.93 19.63
C GLY A 118 3.30 2.22 18.65
N ILE A 119 3.89 1.44 17.74
CA ILE A 119 3.16 0.63 16.76
C ILE A 119 3.20 -0.84 17.14
N GLY A 120 2.04 -1.48 17.32
CA GLY A 120 1.91 -2.89 17.63
C GLY A 120 2.12 -3.80 16.42
N SER A 121 1.58 -3.42 15.28
CA SER A 121 1.75 -4.12 13.99
C SER A 121 1.37 -3.24 12.82
N ILE A 122 1.94 -3.53 11.65
CA ILE A 122 1.58 -2.89 10.37
C ILE A 122 1.13 -3.97 9.41
N THR A 123 -0.04 -3.79 8.80
CA THR A 123 -0.56 -4.67 7.75
C THR A 123 -0.69 -3.89 6.45
N LEU A 124 -0.18 -4.43 5.35
CA LEU A 124 -0.34 -3.86 4.01
C LEU A 124 -1.34 -4.69 3.20
N VAL A 125 -2.16 -3.98 2.43
CA VAL A 125 -3.10 -4.51 1.43
C VAL A 125 -3.03 -3.65 0.18
N GLY A 126 -3.53 -4.13 -0.96
CA GLY A 126 -3.69 -3.33 -2.19
C GLY A 126 -2.81 -3.74 -3.35
N LEU A 127 -2.39 -2.78 -4.16
CA LEU A 127 -1.85 -2.96 -5.50
C LEU A 127 -0.50 -2.23 -5.72
N CYS A 128 0.36 -2.70 -6.61
CA CYS A 128 0.44 -4.12 -6.97
C CYS A 128 1.35 -4.82 -5.98
N THR A 129 1.07 -6.08 -5.64
CA THR A 129 1.86 -6.85 -4.66
C THR A 129 3.35 -6.82 -4.98
N ASP A 130 3.68 -6.97 -6.27
CA ASP A 130 5.03 -7.11 -6.83
C ASP A 130 5.72 -5.78 -7.18
N ILE A 131 5.06 -4.66 -6.94
CA ILE A 131 5.62 -3.32 -7.20
C ILE A 131 5.50 -2.44 -5.96
N CYS A 132 4.36 -1.77 -5.76
CA CYS A 132 4.18 -0.77 -4.70
C CYS A 132 4.05 -1.41 -3.31
N VAL A 133 3.38 -2.57 -3.19
CA VAL A 133 3.21 -3.23 -1.88
C VAL A 133 4.56 -3.69 -1.33
N ILE A 134 5.35 -4.47 -2.10
CA ILE A 134 6.68 -4.91 -1.65
C ILE A 134 7.61 -3.72 -1.39
N SER A 135 7.57 -2.69 -2.24
CA SER A 135 8.44 -1.52 -2.07
C SER A 135 8.17 -0.80 -0.76
N ASN A 136 6.89 -0.58 -0.42
CA ASN A 136 6.51 -0.02 0.87
C ASN A 136 6.84 -0.96 2.03
N ALA A 137 6.55 -2.25 1.90
CA ALA A 137 6.80 -3.22 2.97
C ALA A 137 8.28 -3.30 3.35
N LEU A 138 9.19 -3.31 2.36
CA LEU A 138 10.64 -3.33 2.60
C LEU A 138 11.16 -2.01 3.15
N LEU A 139 10.65 -0.88 2.65
CA LEU A 139 11.03 0.45 3.15
C LEU A 139 10.61 0.62 4.62
N ILE A 140 9.38 0.24 4.96
CA ILE A 140 8.89 0.27 6.33
C ILE A 140 9.69 -0.70 7.22
N LYS A 141 10.02 -1.90 6.72
CA LYS A 141 10.87 -2.86 7.45
C LYS A 141 12.27 -2.30 7.75
N ALA A 142 12.82 -1.51 6.83
CA ALA A 142 14.10 -0.85 7.04
C ALA A 142 14.02 0.30 8.08
N SER A 143 12.91 1.05 8.08
CA SER A 143 12.69 2.18 8.99
C SER A 143 12.29 1.73 10.41
N LEU A 144 11.49 0.65 10.50
CA LEU A 144 10.93 0.11 11.75
C LEU A 144 11.24 -1.39 11.88
N PRO A 145 12.51 -1.77 12.09
CA PRO A 145 12.95 -3.16 12.04
C PRO A 145 12.31 -4.06 13.11
N GLU A 146 11.91 -3.49 14.24
CA GLU A 146 11.34 -4.23 15.38
C GLU A 146 9.80 -4.31 15.33
N VAL A 147 9.14 -3.51 14.48
CA VAL A 147 7.68 -3.56 14.33
C VAL A 147 7.28 -4.77 13.46
N PRO A 148 6.35 -5.61 13.92
CA PRO A 148 5.82 -6.69 13.12
C PRO A 148 5.11 -6.17 11.86
N ILE A 149 5.57 -6.60 10.67
CA ILE A 149 4.98 -6.22 9.39
C ILE A 149 4.32 -7.43 8.75
N CYS A 150 3.10 -7.24 8.29
CA CYS A 150 2.30 -8.26 7.60
C CYS A 150 1.86 -7.76 6.22
N VAL A 151 1.72 -8.67 5.28
CA VAL A 151 0.99 -8.45 4.01
C VAL A 151 -0.16 -9.45 3.95
N ASP A 152 -1.38 -8.95 3.76
CA ASP A 152 -2.55 -9.80 3.57
C ASP A 152 -2.69 -10.14 2.09
N ALA A 153 -2.20 -11.31 1.71
CA ALA A 153 -2.19 -11.76 0.32
C ALA A 153 -3.59 -11.90 -0.27
N THR A 154 -4.60 -12.15 0.56
CA THR A 154 -6.01 -12.26 0.09
C THR A 154 -6.60 -10.92 -0.33
N CYS A 155 -5.99 -9.82 0.15
CA CYS A 155 -6.34 -8.43 -0.13
C CYS A 155 -5.29 -7.73 -1.03
N CYS A 156 -4.45 -8.50 -1.72
CA CYS A 156 -3.44 -7.99 -2.66
C CYS A 156 -3.58 -8.69 -4.02
N ALA A 157 -3.16 -8.01 -5.08
CA ALA A 157 -2.99 -8.60 -6.41
C ALA A 157 -1.72 -8.07 -7.06
N GLY A 158 -0.97 -8.93 -7.75
CA GLY A 158 0.18 -8.56 -8.55
C GLY A 158 -0.19 -8.29 -10.00
N VAL A 159 0.79 -7.90 -10.81
CA VAL A 159 0.63 -7.74 -12.26
C VAL A 159 0.19 -9.07 -12.89
N THR A 160 0.71 -10.18 -12.37
CA THR A 160 0.25 -11.54 -12.71
C THR A 160 0.13 -12.39 -11.44
N PRO A 161 -0.67 -13.47 -11.45
CA PRO A 161 -0.72 -14.40 -10.32
C PRO A 161 0.64 -15.02 -9.99
N GLU A 162 1.47 -15.27 -10.98
CA GLU A 162 2.81 -15.81 -10.78
C GLU A 162 3.74 -14.82 -10.09
N SER A 163 3.78 -13.56 -10.54
CA SER A 163 4.61 -12.53 -9.92
C SER A 163 4.13 -12.21 -8.50
N HIS A 164 2.81 -12.24 -8.25
CA HIS A 164 2.24 -12.14 -6.91
C HIS A 164 2.81 -13.20 -5.96
N GLU A 165 2.75 -14.48 -6.32
CA GLU A 165 3.27 -15.56 -5.47
C GLU A 165 4.79 -15.50 -5.29
N ASN A 166 5.53 -15.12 -6.33
CA ASN A 166 6.98 -15.01 -6.26
C ASN A 166 7.42 -13.92 -5.27
N VAL A 167 6.75 -12.77 -5.30
CA VAL A 167 7.12 -11.65 -4.43
C VAL A 167 6.68 -11.88 -2.99
N LEU A 168 5.57 -12.59 -2.75
CA LEU A 168 5.18 -13.00 -1.39
C LEU A 168 6.29 -13.84 -0.73
N LYS A 169 6.87 -14.80 -1.47
CA LYS A 169 8.01 -15.60 -0.98
C LYS A 169 9.25 -14.73 -0.69
N ALA A 170 9.50 -13.72 -1.54
CA ALA A 170 10.61 -12.79 -1.31
C ALA A 170 10.41 -11.97 -0.03
N MET A 171 9.20 -11.49 0.21
CA MET A 171 8.86 -10.77 1.44
C MET A 171 8.97 -11.66 2.70
N GLU A 172 8.56 -12.95 2.61
CA GLU A 172 8.74 -13.91 3.70
C GLU A 172 10.24 -14.08 4.06
N ALA A 173 11.12 -14.15 3.05
CA ALA A 173 12.57 -14.21 3.27
C ALA A 173 13.12 -12.94 3.96
N CYS A 174 12.46 -11.79 3.77
CA CYS A 174 12.77 -10.53 4.44
C CYS A 174 12.06 -10.36 5.79
N GLN A 175 11.50 -11.44 6.37
CA GLN A 175 10.82 -11.46 7.66
C GLN A 175 9.52 -10.64 7.70
N ILE A 176 8.87 -10.47 6.56
CA ILE A 176 7.52 -9.92 6.46
C ILE A 176 6.54 -11.09 6.49
N ARG A 177 5.59 -11.06 7.42
CA ARG A 177 4.60 -12.13 7.57
C ARG A 177 3.56 -12.04 6.46
N ILE A 178 3.28 -13.15 5.81
CA ILE A 178 2.21 -13.24 4.80
C ILE A 178 0.97 -13.91 5.45
N ILE A 179 -0.16 -13.22 5.38
CA ILE A 179 -1.49 -13.72 5.75
C ILE A 179 -2.12 -14.28 4.47
N ARG A 180 -2.58 -15.54 4.51
CA ARG A 180 -3.19 -16.25 3.37
C ARG A 180 -4.60 -16.71 3.71
#